data_5ad211729f368908e3cf57bf2afaacda
#
_entry.id   5ad211729f368908e3cf57bf2afaacda
#
_cell.length_a   1.000
_cell.length_b   1.000
_cell.length_c   1.000
_cell.angle_alpha   90.00
_cell.angle_beta   90.00
_cell.angle_gamma   90.00
#
_symmetry.space_group_name_H-M   'P 1'
#
loop_
_entity.id
_entity.type
_entity.pdbx_description
1 polymer ?
#
loop_
_entity_poly.entity_id
_entity_poly.type
_entity_poly.pdbx_seq_one_letter_code
_entity_poly.pdbx_strand_id
1 'polypeptide(L)'
;MAIDIEWQIKPPHKNDNGDKPKLFPRKAKVDVADENLVAKRLAAHSGMSMGVALDVLEDMGEIIAGLLRDGKDVNISSLGRFQLSIGCDEDVYSDTKNSIQKVAVRGVRFQANKYLMEVVGEPTFREVARNAAIVATSVEELIPLLDEYFKTHSHITRAEFESAFNLKRATATLRLKELTNMGVIKQDGAGKDTKYIKA
;
A
#
# COMPACT_ATOMS: atom_id res chain seq x y z
N MET A 1 -20.24 -2.87 12.05
CA MET A 1 -19.37 -3.70 11.18
C MET A 1 -17.94 -3.42 11.63
N ALA A 2 -17.15 -4.45 11.92
CA ALA A 2 -15.76 -4.26 12.38
C ALA A 2 -14.80 -4.15 11.20
N ILE A 3 -13.76 -3.33 11.35
CA ILE A 3 -12.67 -3.20 10.38
C ILE A 3 -11.61 -4.26 10.70
N ASP A 4 -11.30 -5.10 9.73
CA ASP A 4 -10.28 -6.13 9.87
C ASP A 4 -8.89 -5.49 9.79
N ILE A 5 -8.07 -5.73 10.82
CA ILE A 5 -6.69 -5.24 10.91
C ILE A 5 -5.69 -6.38 11.05
N GLU A 6 -4.51 -6.17 10.56
CA GLU A 6 -3.32 -6.99 10.80
C GLU A 6 -2.19 -6.12 11.40
N TRP A 7 -1.35 -6.72 12.22
CA TRP A 7 -0.18 -6.04 12.76
C TRP A 7 1.03 -6.23 11.86
N GLN A 8 1.72 -5.14 11.54
CA GLN A 8 2.96 -5.18 10.78
C GLN A 8 4.12 -4.66 11.63
N ILE A 9 5.31 -5.23 11.40
CA ILE A 9 6.53 -4.76 12.06
C ILE A 9 6.93 -3.43 11.42
N LYS A 10 7.12 -2.41 12.27
CA LYS A 10 7.64 -1.12 11.84
C LYS A 10 9.13 -1.27 11.53
N PRO A 11 9.59 -0.80 10.35
CA PRO A 11 11.02 -0.77 10.07
C PRO A 11 11.78 -0.03 11.19
N PRO A 12 12.96 -0.54 11.63
CA PRO A 12 13.72 0.10 12.69
C PRO A 12 14.11 1.53 12.29
N HIS A 13 13.87 2.48 13.18
CA HIS A 13 14.34 3.85 13.01
C HIS A 13 15.71 3.97 13.66
N LYS A 14 16.58 4.88 13.14
CA LYS A 14 17.96 5.10 13.63
C LYS A 14 18.09 5.31 15.17
N ASN A 15 17.02 5.69 15.83
CA ASN A 15 16.96 5.96 17.27
C ASN A 15 16.16 4.89 18.07
N ASP A 16 15.83 3.74 17.47
CA ASP A 16 15.11 2.68 18.14
C ASP A 16 16.11 1.80 18.93
N ASN A 17 16.27 2.10 20.23
CA ASN A 17 17.09 1.32 21.16
C ASN A 17 16.32 0.16 21.84
N GLY A 18 15.27 -0.35 21.19
CA GLY A 18 14.38 -1.34 21.81
C GLY A 18 14.65 -2.77 21.34
N ASP A 19 14.76 -3.70 22.29
CA ASP A 19 14.93 -5.14 22.04
C ASP A 19 13.72 -5.82 21.38
N LYS A 20 12.57 -5.13 21.28
CA LYS A 20 11.34 -5.68 20.72
C LYS A 20 10.88 -4.86 19.50
N PRO A 21 10.51 -5.52 18.38
CA PRO A 21 10.04 -4.84 17.20
C PRO A 21 8.71 -4.11 17.50
N LYS A 22 8.65 -2.83 17.11
CA LYS A 22 7.41 -2.05 17.20
C LYS A 22 6.42 -2.54 16.15
N LEU A 23 5.16 -2.66 16.54
CA LEU A 23 4.07 -3.05 15.65
C LEU A 23 3.22 -1.82 15.30
N PHE A 24 2.66 -1.82 14.11
CA PHE A 24 1.63 -0.86 13.71
C PHE A 24 0.47 -1.59 13.03
N PRO A 25 -0.78 -1.13 13.24
CA PRO A 25 -1.95 -1.73 12.62
C PRO A 25 -2.07 -1.32 11.16
N ARG A 26 -2.49 -2.25 10.31
CA ARG A 26 -2.85 -2.02 8.93
C ARG A 26 -4.19 -2.70 8.64
N LYS A 27 -5.01 -2.11 7.74
CA LYS A 27 -6.21 -2.79 7.26
C LYS A 27 -5.80 -4.08 6.55
N ALA A 28 -6.36 -5.22 6.96
CA ALA A 28 -6.07 -6.53 6.36
C ALA A 28 -6.61 -6.61 4.93
N LYS A 29 -7.79 -6.03 4.69
CA LYS A 29 -8.41 -5.93 3.38
C LYS A 29 -8.92 -4.51 3.17
N VAL A 30 -8.65 -3.95 2.00
CA VAL A 30 -9.16 -2.64 1.61
C VAL A 30 -10.12 -2.84 0.44
N ASP A 31 -11.41 -2.73 0.73
CA ASP A 31 -12.43 -2.63 -0.31
C ASP A 31 -12.56 -1.15 -0.70
N VAL A 32 -12.47 -0.87 -1.99
CA VAL A 32 -12.59 0.48 -2.52
C VAL A 32 -14.03 0.71 -2.98
N ALA A 33 -14.69 1.69 -2.37
CA ALA A 33 -15.98 2.17 -2.86
C ALA A 33 -15.72 2.98 -4.13
N ASP A 34 -16.27 2.53 -5.24
CA ASP A 34 -16.23 3.26 -6.51
C ASP A 34 -17.23 4.42 -6.53
N GLU A 35 -17.14 5.24 -7.55
CA GLU A 35 -18.03 6.38 -7.76
C GLU A 35 -19.50 5.98 -7.84
N ASN A 36 -19.81 4.84 -8.48
CA ASN A 36 -21.18 4.33 -8.60
C ASN A 36 -21.77 4.00 -7.23
N LEU A 37 -20.99 3.42 -6.32
CA LEU A 37 -21.46 3.14 -4.95
C LEU A 37 -21.72 4.42 -4.17
N VAL A 38 -20.85 5.44 -4.35
CA VAL A 38 -21.03 6.76 -3.72
C VAL A 38 -22.28 7.44 -4.28
N ALA A 39 -22.45 7.49 -5.62
CA ALA A 39 -23.61 8.09 -6.27
C ALA A 39 -24.91 7.39 -5.87
N LYS A 40 -24.92 6.06 -5.81
CA LYS A 40 -26.09 5.29 -5.34
C LYS A 40 -26.51 5.66 -3.90
N ARG A 41 -25.54 5.83 -3.00
CA ARG A 41 -25.82 6.25 -1.63
C ARG A 41 -26.29 7.71 -1.55
N LEU A 42 -25.67 8.60 -2.34
CA LEU A 42 -26.05 9.99 -2.42
C LEU A 42 -27.49 10.13 -2.96
N ALA A 43 -27.83 9.43 -4.03
CA ALA A 43 -29.18 9.38 -4.59
C ALA A 43 -30.21 8.90 -3.56
N ALA A 44 -29.93 7.82 -2.86
CA ALA A 44 -30.81 7.28 -1.83
C ALA A 44 -31.00 8.24 -0.63
N HIS A 45 -29.95 9.01 -0.28
CA HIS A 45 -30.02 9.95 0.86
C HIS A 45 -30.72 11.25 0.50
N SER A 46 -30.51 11.77 -0.72
CA SER A 46 -31.03 13.09 -1.15
C SER A 46 -32.34 13.02 -1.94
N GLY A 47 -32.76 11.81 -2.37
CA GLY A 47 -33.94 11.62 -3.23
C GLY A 47 -33.74 12.00 -4.70
N MET A 48 -32.50 12.30 -5.12
CA MET A 48 -32.19 12.58 -6.53
C MET A 48 -32.03 11.29 -7.33
N SER A 49 -32.03 11.38 -8.65
CA SER A 49 -31.70 10.22 -9.50
C SER A 49 -30.22 9.88 -9.44
N MET A 50 -29.87 8.63 -9.74
CA MET A 50 -28.47 8.20 -9.77
C MET A 50 -27.64 8.98 -10.82
N GLY A 51 -28.25 9.31 -11.98
CA GLY A 51 -27.59 10.12 -13.01
C GLY A 51 -27.21 11.50 -12.47
N VAL A 52 -28.16 12.20 -11.85
CA VAL A 52 -27.90 13.51 -11.24
C VAL A 52 -26.83 13.40 -10.13
N ALA A 53 -26.82 12.31 -9.36
CA ALA A 53 -25.79 12.11 -8.34
C ALA A 53 -24.39 11.94 -8.93
N LEU A 54 -24.25 11.27 -10.07
CA LEU A 54 -23.00 11.15 -10.80
C LEU A 54 -22.54 12.50 -11.35
N ASP A 55 -23.44 13.23 -12.03
CA ASP A 55 -23.16 14.57 -12.57
C ASP A 55 -22.65 15.52 -11.46
N VAL A 56 -23.29 15.50 -10.27
CA VAL A 56 -22.86 16.31 -9.11
C VAL A 56 -21.45 15.95 -8.63
N LEU A 57 -21.09 14.67 -8.62
CA LEU A 57 -19.76 14.24 -8.20
C LEU A 57 -18.70 14.67 -9.22
N GLU A 58 -18.97 14.55 -10.51
CA GLU A 58 -18.11 14.97 -11.60
C GLU A 58 -17.91 16.50 -11.58
N ASP A 59 -18.99 17.27 -11.56
CA ASP A 59 -18.98 18.74 -11.47
C ASP A 59 -18.21 19.23 -10.25
N MET A 60 -18.39 18.58 -9.10
CA MET A 60 -17.66 18.93 -7.88
C MET A 60 -16.14 18.76 -8.07
N GLY A 61 -15.72 17.68 -8.74
CA GLY A 61 -14.31 17.43 -9.06
C GLY A 61 -13.74 18.54 -9.97
N GLU A 62 -14.45 18.89 -11.02
CA GLU A 62 -14.05 19.94 -11.98
C GLU A 62 -13.97 21.32 -11.34
N ILE A 63 -14.96 21.67 -10.51
CA ILE A 63 -14.99 22.96 -9.79
C ILE A 63 -13.80 23.07 -8.82
N ILE A 64 -13.53 22.02 -8.04
CA ILE A 64 -12.38 21.99 -7.12
C ILE A 64 -11.08 22.15 -7.91
N ALA A 65 -10.91 21.40 -9.03
CA ALA A 65 -9.73 21.49 -9.87
C ALA A 65 -9.55 22.90 -10.47
N GLY A 66 -10.63 23.53 -10.93
CA GLY A 66 -10.63 24.91 -11.43
C GLY A 66 -10.16 25.91 -10.38
N LEU A 67 -10.74 25.86 -9.19
CA LEU A 67 -10.38 26.77 -8.10
C LEU A 67 -8.91 26.59 -7.66
N LEU A 68 -8.42 25.35 -7.59
CA LEU A 68 -7.01 25.08 -7.28
C LEU A 68 -6.07 25.62 -8.37
N ARG A 69 -6.46 25.54 -9.64
CA ARG A 69 -5.72 26.12 -10.78
C ARG A 69 -5.65 27.63 -10.69
N ASP A 70 -6.70 28.26 -10.17
CA ASP A 70 -6.74 29.71 -9.88
C ASP A 70 -5.91 30.12 -8.65
N GLY A 71 -5.20 29.18 -8.03
CA GLY A 71 -4.38 29.40 -6.86
C GLY A 71 -5.15 29.50 -5.53
N LYS A 72 -6.42 29.05 -5.53
CA LYS A 72 -7.26 29.09 -4.31
C LYS A 72 -7.24 27.72 -3.61
N ASP A 73 -7.07 27.71 -2.31
CA ASP A 73 -7.39 26.54 -1.51
C ASP A 73 -8.91 26.40 -1.39
N VAL A 74 -9.41 25.18 -1.47
CA VAL A 74 -10.84 24.89 -1.39
C VAL A 74 -11.13 24.23 -0.04
N ASN A 75 -12.00 24.86 0.76
CA ASN A 75 -12.43 24.31 2.04
C ASN A 75 -13.93 24.01 2.01
N ILE A 76 -14.28 22.71 2.05
CA ILE A 76 -15.65 22.22 2.15
C ILE A 76 -15.89 21.76 3.58
N SER A 77 -16.78 22.44 4.31
CA SER A 77 -16.95 22.24 5.75
C SER A 77 -17.32 20.80 6.12
N SER A 78 -18.06 20.10 5.26
CA SER A 78 -18.46 18.70 5.46
C SER A 78 -17.39 17.67 5.11
N LEU A 79 -16.36 18.07 4.36
CA LEU A 79 -15.31 17.17 3.86
C LEU A 79 -13.95 17.53 4.42
N GLY A 80 -13.39 18.63 3.95
CA GLY A 80 -12.04 19.01 4.27
C GLY A 80 -11.47 20.06 3.34
N ARG A 81 -10.19 20.27 3.45
CA ARG A 81 -9.43 21.27 2.71
C ARG A 81 -8.60 20.61 1.62
N PHE A 82 -8.73 21.10 0.41
CA PHE A 82 -7.94 20.75 -0.75
C PHE A 82 -6.93 21.86 -1.03
N GLN A 83 -5.68 21.49 -1.25
CA GLN A 83 -4.58 22.42 -1.50
C GLN A 83 -3.71 21.91 -2.63
N LEU A 84 -3.25 22.81 -3.48
CA LEU A 84 -2.29 22.49 -4.51
C LEU A 84 -0.91 22.28 -3.87
N SER A 85 -0.30 21.14 -4.13
CA SER A 85 1.10 20.87 -3.74
C SER A 85 2.00 21.21 -4.92
N ILE A 86 2.91 22.15 -4.71
CA ILE A 86 3.89 22.58 -5.72
C ILE A 86 5.31 22.21 -5.25
N GLY A 87 6.22 22.07 -6.19
CA GLY A 87 7.62 21.81 -5.93
C GLY A 87 8.47 22.10 -7.14
N CYS A 88 9.78 21.96 -7.00
CA CYS A 88 10.72 22.14 -8.10
C CYS A 88 11.17 20.78 -8.64
N ASP A 89 11.30 20.64 -9.96
CA ASP A 89 11.82 19.41 -10.61
C ASP A 89 13.32 19.25 -10.42
N GLU A 90 14.01 20.36 -10.20
CA GLU A 90 15.44 20.43 -9.93
C GLU A 90 15.70 21.31 -8.71
N ASP A 91 16.89 21.20 -8.13
CA ASP A 91 17.31 22.07 -7.04
C ASP A 91 17.38 23.53 -7.51
N VAL A 92 16.77 24.41 -6.73
CA VAL A 92 16.73 25.85 -6.98
C VAL A 92 17.45 26.56 -5.84
N TYR A 93 18.47 27.34 -6.19
CA TYR A 93 19.27 28.13 -5.28
C TYR A 93 18.92 29.62 -5.40
N SER A 94 19.34 30.44 -4.45
CA SER A 94 19.04 31.87 -4.41
C SER A 94 19.53 32.67 -5.63
N ASP A 95 20.54 32.17 -6.33
CA ASP A 95 21.12 32.74 -7.55
C ASP A 95 20.63 32.06 -8.85
N THR A 96 19.72 31.09 -8.76
CA THR A 96 19.19 30.38 -9.92
C THR A 96 18.35 31.32 -10.78
N LYS A 97 18.78 31.54 -12.04
CA LYS A 97 18.00 32.29 -13.03
C LYS A 97 16.79 31.51 -13.50
N ASN A 98 15.66 32.20 -13.76
CA ASN A 98 14.41 31.60 -14.23
C ASN A 98 13.87 30.50 -13.32
N SER A 99 14.04 30.61 -12.02
CA SER A 99 13.58 29.64 -11.01
C SER A 99 12.10 29.30 -11.11
N ILE A 100 11.25 30.24 -11.54
CA ILE A 100 9.81 30.02 -11.73
C ILE A 100 9.49 28.96 -12.78
N GLN A 101 10.33 28.79 -13.78
CA GLN A 101 10.14 27.79 -14.85
C GLN A 101 10.39 26.36 -14.36
N LYS A 102 11.02 26.18 -13.20
CA LYS A 102 11.29 24.88 -12.58
C LYS A 102 10.19 24.46 -11.61
N VAL A 103 9.21 25.32 -11.39
CA VAL A 103 8.08 25.02 -10.50
C VAL A 103 7.08 24.12 -11.21
N ALA A 104 6.71 23.01 -10.56
CA ALA A 104 5.74 22.06 -11.07
C ALA A 104 4.68 21.70 -10.02
N VAL A 105 3.52 21.31 -10.49
CA VAL A 105 2.47 20.75 -9.64
C VAL A 105 2.86 19.32 -9.25
N ARG A 106 2.93 19.05 -7.96
CA ARG A 106 3.25 17.72 -7.40
C ARG A 106 2.00 16.89 -7.13
N GLY A 107 0.86 17.55 -6.95
CA GLY A 107 -0.42 16.90 -6.70
C GLY A 107 -1.37 17.77 -5.91
N VAL A 108 -2.46 17.16 -5.47
CA VAL A 108 -3.45 17.79 -4.59
C VAL A 108 -3.36 17.14 -3.21
N ARG A 109 -3.18 17.95 -2.18
CA ARG A 109 -3.23 17.52 -0.79
C ARG A 109 -4.65 17.70 -0.26
N PHE A 110 -5.17 16.66 0.35
CA PHE A 110 -6.45 16.69 1.08
C PHE A 110 -6.20 16.55 2.58
N GLN A 111 -6.88 17.40 3.36
CA GLN A 111 -6.90 17.33 4.81
C GLN A 111 -8.34 17.30 5.29
N ALA A 112 -8.75 16.22 5.93
CA ALA A 112 -10.10 16.08 6.46
C ALA A 112 -10.40 17.15 7.53
N ASN A 113 -11.61 17.69 7.50
CA ASN A 113 -12.09 18.59 8.55
C ASN A 113 -12.51 17.79 9.80
N LYS A 114 -12.54 18.48 10.93
CA LYS A 114 -12.95 17.92 12.22
C LYS A 114 -14.33 17.25 12.13
N TYR A 115 -15.26 17.88 11.44
CA TYR A 115 -16.60 17.32 11.21
C TYR A 115 -16.59 15.93 10.58
N LEU A 116 -15.80 15.74 9.51
CA LEU A 116 -15.69 14.43 8.86
C LEU A 116 -15.12 13.38 9.83
N MET A 117 -14.12 13.75 10.61
CA MET A 117 -13.52 12.86 11.62
C MET A 117 -14.50 12.51 12.73
N GLU A 118 -15.32 13.47 13.18
CA GLU A 118 -16.38 13.24 14.18
C GLU A 118 -17.47 12.31 13.64
N VAL A 119 -17.87 12.47 12.38
CA VAL A 119 -18.89 11.61 11.74
C VAL A 119 -18.35 10.19 11.52
N VAL A 120 -17.07 10.01 11.20
CA VAL A 120 -16.42 8.69 11.14
C VAL A 120 -16.49 8.00 12.50
N GLY A 121 -16.37 8.75 13.58
CA GLY A 121 -16.46 8.25 14.95
C GLY A 121 -15.39 7.23 15.30
N GLU A 122 -15.73 6.33 16.20
CA GLU A 122 -14.85 5.25 16.67
C GLU A 122 -15.29 3.90 16.07
N PRO A 123 -14.73 3.47 14.94
CA PRO A 123 -15.06 2.18 14.37
C PRO A 123 -14.52 1.06 15.26
N THR A 124 -15.24 -0.05 15.32
CA THR A 124 -14.74 -1.26 15.96
C THR A 124 -13.71 -1.95 15.08
N PHE A 125 -12.65 -2.46 15.70
CA PHE A 125 -11.59 -3.20 15.02
C PHE A 125 -11.64 -4.67 15.41
N ARG A 126 -11.33 -5.53 14.45
CA ARG A 126 -11.16 -6.96 14.66
C ARG A 126 -9.79 -7.36 14.13
N GLU A 127 -8.98 -7.96 14.99
CA GLU A 127 -7.73 -8.56 14.55
C GLU A 127 -8.05 -9.80 13.73
N VAL A 128 -7.59 -9.82 12.51
CA VAL A 128 -7.59 -11.01 11.67
C VAL A 128 -6.24 -11.66 11.91
N ALA A 129 -6.28 -12.91 12.41
CA ALA A 129 -5.06 -13.69 12.46
C ALA A 129 -4.40 -13.56 11.09
N ARG A 130 -3.15 -13.09 11.06
CA ARG A 130 -2.36 -13.27 9.86
C ARG A 130 -2.64 -14.71 9.43
N ASN A 131 -3.15 -14.91 8.22
CA ASN A 131 -2.75 -16.12 7.55
C ASN A 131 -1.24 -16.06 7.66
N ALA A 132 -0.72 -16.86 8.56
CA ALA A 132 0.70 -16.99 8.75
C ALA A 132 1.28 -17.72 7.53
N ALA A 133 1.14 -17.09 6.39
CA ALA A 133 2.12 -17.16 5.36
C ALA A 133 3.34 -16.53 6.03
N ILE A 134 4.15 -17.35 6.59
CA ILE A 134 5.41 -17.04 7.25
C ILE A 134 6.14 -16.14 6.26
N VAL A 135 6.15 -14.82 6.52
CA VAL A 135 7.06 -13.94 5.83
C VAL A 135 8.41 -14.23 6.48
N ALA A 136 8.98 -15.35 6.10
CA ALA A 136 10.35 -15.68 6.43
C ALA A 136 11.21 -14.61 5.76
N THR A 137 11.51 -13.57 6.50
CA THR A 137 12.29 -12.42 6.01
C THR A 137 13.77 -12.73 5.99
N SER A 138 14.21 -13.71 6.76
CA SER A 138 15.60 -14.16 6.80
C SER A 138 15.78 -15.55 6.15
N VAL A 139 16.98 -15.82 5.66
CA VAL A 139 17.32 -17.12 5.06
C VAL A 139 17.27 -18.21 6.12
N GLU A 140 17.69 -17.89 7.33
CA GLU A 140 17.73 -18.80 8.48
C GLU A 140 16.32 -19.29 8.86
N GLU A 141 15.31 -18.44 8.75
CA GLU A 141 13.91 -18.81 9.00
C GLU A 141 13.32 -19.67 7.87
N LEU A 142 13.83 -19.52 6.65
CA LEU A 142 13.38 -20.31 5.49
C LEU A 142 13.90 -21.76 5.50
N ILE A 143 15.08 -22.02 6.07
CA ILE A 143 15.70 -23.34 6.06
C ILE A 143 14.78 -24.41 6.69
N PRO A 144 14.29 -24.27 7.94
CA PRO A 144 13.44 -25.27 8.55
C PRO A 144 12.11 -25.47 7.82
N LEU A 145 11.59 -24.40 7.20
CA LEU A 145 10.35 -24.47 6.43
C LEU A 145 10.52 -25.18 5.10
N LEU A 146 11.66 -24.97 4.43
CA LEU A 146 12.03 -25.71 3.23
C LEU A 146 12.25 -27.19 3.54
N ASP A 147 12.86 -27.50 4.66
CA ASP A 147 13.01 -28.87 5.10
C ASP A 147 11.67 -29.58 5.29
N GLU A 148 10.68 -28.87 5.87
CA GLU A 148 9.33 -29.41 5.99
C GLU A 148 8.65 -29.55 4.61
N TYR A 149 8.79 -28.57 3.73
CA TYR A 149 8.25 -28.62 2.37
C TYR A 149 8.80 -29.80 1.58
N PHE A 150 10.10 -30.05 1.65
CA PHE A 150 10.76 -31.16 0.95
C PHE A 150 10.45 -32.55 1.52
N LYS A 151 9.78 -32.66 2.67
CA LYS A 151 9.24 -33.96 3.14
C LYS A 151 8.13 -34.50 2.25
N THR A 152 7.39 -33.60 1.62
CA THR A 152 6.23 -33.93 0.78
C THR A 152 6.42 -33.60 -0.69
N HIS A 153 7.45 -32.82 -1.04
CA HIS A 153 7.71 -32.36 -2.39
C HIS A 153 9.16 -32.65 -2.78
N SER A 154 9.37 -33.14 -4.00
CA SER A 154 10.72 -33.45 -4.52
C SER A 154 11.50 -32.24 -5.02
N HIS A 155 10.80 -31.17 -5.36
CA HIS A 155 11.38 -29.94 -5.88
C HIS A 155 10.45 -28.75 -5.58
N ILE A 156 10.96 -27.54 -5.78
CA ILE A 156 10.22 -26.31 -5.71
C ILE A 156 10.61 -25.39 -6.87
N THR A 157 9.63 -24.83 -7.54
CA THR A 157 9.85 -23.78 -8.54
C THR A 157 9.84 -22.42 -7.87
N ARG A 158 10.33 -21.37 -8.56
CA ARG A 158 10.27 -20.01 -8.03
C ARG A 158 8.83 -19.57 -7.72
N ALA A 159 7.86 -19.90 -8.59
CA ALA A 159 6.47 -19.51 -8.37
C ALA A 159 5.85 -20.21 -7.15
N GLU A 160 6.15 -21.49 -6.96
CA GLU A 160 5.74 -22.24 -5.77
C GLU A 160 6.40 -21.69 -4.51
N PHE A 161 7.67 -21.31 -4.59
CA PHE A 161 8.38 -20.67 -3.49
C PHE A 161 7.78 -19.30 -3.12
N GLU A 162 7.43 -18.47 -4.12
CA GLU A 162 6.69 -17.21 -3.92
C GLU A 162 5.38 -17.45 -3.17
N SER A 163 4.61 -18.46 -3.61
CA SER A 163 3.30 -18.78 -3.04
C SER A 163 3.39 -19.42 -1.65
N ALA A 164 4.27 -20.43 -1.48
CA ALA A 164 4.40 -21.18 -0.24
C ALA A 164 4.89 -20.32 0.93
N PHE A 165 5.81 -19.37 0.65
CA PHE A 165 6.41 -18.51 1.66
C PHE A 165 5.93 -17.05 1.59
N ASN A 166 4.89 -16.78 0.79
CA ASN A 166 4.29 -15.45 0.61
C ASN A 166 5.32 -14.35 0.33
N LEU A 167 6.26 -14.63 -0.56
CA LEU A 167 7.34 -13.72 -0.92
C LEU A 167 7.01 -12.98 -2.21
N LYS A 168 7.45 -11.72 -2.29
CA LYS A 168 7.45 -11.00 -3.57
C LYS A 168 8.50 -11.61 -4.50
N ARG A 169 8.25 -11.58 -5.81
CA ARG A 169 9.13 -12.13 -6.85
C ARG A 169 10.61 -11.77 -6.70
N ALA A 170 10.90 -10.48 -6.44
CA ALA A 170 12.28 -10.02 -6.25
C ALA A 170 12.93 -10.65 -5.01
N THR A 171 12.21 -10.70 -3.90
CA THR A 171 12.68 -11.30 -2.64
C THR A 171 12.86 -12.81 -2.79
N ALA A 172 11.90 -13.50 -3.41
CA ALA A 172 11.99 -14.94 -3.66
C ALA A 172 13.23 -15.30 -4.51
N THR A 173 13.47 -14.53 -5.57
CA THR A 173 14.66 -14.73 -6.42
C THR A 173 15.97 -14.52 -5.64
N LEU A 174 16.02 -13.50 -4.79
CA LEU A 174 17.19 -13.23 -3.94
C LEU A 174 17.42 -14.38 -2.95
N ARG A 175 16.36 -14.81 -2.24
CA ARG A 175 16.43 -15.88 -1.24
C ARG A 175 16.81 -17.23 -1.84
N LEU A 176 16.25 -17.58 -3.01
CA LEU A 176 16.63 -18.80 -3.72
C LEU A 176 18.12 -18.79 -4.10
N LYS A 177 18.65 -17.65 -4.53
CA LYS A 177 20.08 -17.49 -4.82
C LYS A 177 20.94 -17.65 -3.57
N GLU A 178 20.55 -17.02 -2.45
CA GLU A 178 21.24 -17.13 -1.16
C GLU A 178 21.25 -18.58 -0.65
N LEU A 179 20.10 -19.26 -0.65
CA LEU A 179 19.96 -20.66 -0.26
C LEU A 179 20.79 -21.60 -1.13
N THR A 180 20.90 -21.30 -2.43
CA THR A 180 21.77 -22.06 -3.35
C THR A 180 23.24 -21.83 -3.02
N ASN A 181 23.64 -20.60 -2.76
CA ASN A 181 25.01 -20.26 -2.38
C ASN A 181 25.41 -20.90 -1.03
N MET A 182 24.47 -21.05 -0.10
CA MET A 182 24.67 -21.71 1.18
C MET A 182 24.66 -23.24 1.06
N GLY A 183 24.35 -23.80 -0.13
CA GLY A 183 24.30 -25.25 -0.34
C GLY A 183 23.09 -25.93 0.30
N VAL A 184 22.05 -25.20 0.68
CA VAL A 184 20.80 -25.75 1.23
C VAL A 184 19.94 -26.36 0.12
N ILE A 185 19.94 -25.72 -1.05
CA ILE A 185 19.24 -26.20 -2.23
C ILE A 185 20.17 -26.17 -3.46
N LYS A 186 19.87 -26.97 -4.45
CA LYS A 186 20.54 -26.98 -5.76
C LYS A 186 19.58 -26.60 -6.86
N GLN A 187 20.04 -25.79 -7.78
CA GLN A 187 19.31 -25.47 -9.00
C GLN A 187 19.39 -26.64 -9.97
N ASP A 188 18.25 -27.07 -10.47
CA ASP A 188 18.09 -28.09 -11.50
C ASP A 188 17.35 -27.46 -12.69
N GLY A 189 17.93 -27.56 -13.88
CA GLY A 189 17.41 -26.92 -15.09
C GLY A 189 17.78 -25.46 -15.27
N ALA A 190 17.36 -24.88 -16.39
CA ALA A 190 17.59 -23.49 -16.77
C ALA A 190 16.36 -22.85 -17.41
N GLY A 191 16.28 -21.50 -17.35
CA GLY A 191 15.22 -20.73 -17.97
C GLY A 191 13.87 -20.89 -17.29
N LYS A 192 12.81 -21.15 -18.06
CA LYS A 192 11.44 -21.26 -17.54
C LYS A 192 11.18 -22.49 -16.70
N ASP A 193 11.95 -23.56 -16.91
CA ASP A 193 11.80 -24.86 -16.25
C ASP A 193 12.75 -25.05 -15.07
N THR A 194 13.35 -23.95 -14.58
CA THR A 194 14.24 -23.99 -13.43
C THR A 194 13.50 -24.48 -12.17
N LYS A 195 14.02 -25.54 -11.58
CA LYS A 195 13.57 -26.14 -10.32
C LYS A 195 14.70 -26.07 -9.31
N TYR A 196 14.33 -26.13 -8.06
CA TYR A 196 15.28 -26.23 -6.95
C TYR A 196 14.98 -27.48 -6.17
N ILE A 197 16.00 -28.26 -5.87
CA ILE A 197 15.93 -29.51 -5.13
C ILE A 197 16.74 -29.36 -3.83
N LYS A 198 16.45 -30.20 -2.85
CA LYS A 198 17.27 -30.24 -1.62
C LYS A 198 18.70 -30.67 -1.98
N ALA A 199 19.70 -30.00 -1.42
CA ALA A 199 21.12 -30.29 -1.71
C ALA A 199 21.61 -31.54 -0.98
#